data_fa35d38202af968a6d80e46540736dd6
#
_entry.id   fa35d38202af968a6d80e46540736dd6
#
_cell.length_a   1.000
_cell.length_b   1.000
_cell.length_c   1.000
_cell.angle_alpha   90.00
_cell.angle_beta   90.00
_cell.angle_gamma   90.00
#
_symmetry.space_group_name_H-M   'P 1'
#
loop_
_entity.id
_entity.type
_entity.pdbx_description
1 polymer ?
#
loop_
_entity_poly.entity_id
_entity_poly.type
_entity_poly.pdbx_seq_one_letter_code
_entity_poly.pdbx_strand_id
1 'polypeptide(L)'
;MCKIWIFGGTTEGRLLAEYCSREKIEAWVSVASEYGEELLQEELMESGNAGNPDLNHNTKESGQCADKEICFAKKSLKTVQASSVIKVLRGRMDRYQMEEFIRNQGIHLVIDATHPHARLVSEEIQEACGRTGVRLERCLRAEGEQNKARDWVEVDSI
;
A
#
# COMPACT_ATOMS: atom_id res chain seq x y z
N MET A 1 5.66 -17.75 -8.14
CA MET A 1 4.66 -16.94 -7.40
C MET A 1 4.65 -15.53 -7.95
N CYS A 2 3.48 -14.96 -8.18
CA CYS A 2 3.36 -13.59 -8.67
C CYS A 2 3.57 -12.64 -7.48
N LYS A 3 4.51 -11.71 -7.62
CA LYS A 3 4.77 -10.68 -6.60
C LYS A 3 4.21 -9.36 -7.09
N ILE A 4 3.39 -8.74 -6.26
CA ILE A 4 2.72 -7.47 -6.55
C ILE A 4 3.36 -6.37 -5.72
N TRP A 5 3.49 -5.19 -6.31
CA TRP A 5 3.90 -4.00 -5.59
C TRP A 5 2.84 -2.92 -5.70
N ILE A 6 2.28 -2.51 -4.57
CA ILE A 6 1.19 -1.53 -4.46
C ILE A 6 1.75 -0.23 -3.91
N PHE A 7 1.60 0.86 -4.64
CA PHE A 7 1.83 2.19 -4.11
C PHE A 7 0.55 2.68 -3.45
N GLY A 8 0.52 2.60 -2.11
CA GLY A 8 -0.62 2.97 -1.29
C GLY A 8 -0.65 4.47 -0.97
N GLY A 9 -1.61 4.86 -0.17
CA GLY A 9 -1.86 6.23 0.27
C GLY A 9 -3.32 6.63 0.12
N THR A 10 -4.12 5.73 -0.42
CA THR A 10 -5.57 5.87 -0.58
C THR A 10 -6.28 4.66 0.02
N THR A 11 -7.59 4.77 0.21
CA THR A 11 -8.45 3.66 0.64
C THR A 11 -8.35 2.47 -0.33
N GLU A 12 -8.27 2.76 -1.62
CA GLU A 12 -8.17 1.74 -2.67
C GLU A 12 -6.88 0.91 -2.53
N GLY A 13 -5.76 1.56 -2.21
CA GLY A 13 -4.49 0.86 -1.95
C GLY A 13 -4.55 -0.06 -0.74
N ARG A 14 -5.25 0.35 0.32
CA ARG A 14 -5.46 -0.47 1.53
C ARG A 14 -6.37 -1.66 1.26
N LEU A 15 -7.49 -1.46 0.57
CA LEU A 15 -8.40 -2.55 0.17
C LEU A 15 -7.70 -3.59 -0.72
N LEU A 16 -6.80 -3.15 -1.61
CA LEU A 16 -5.99 -4.06 -2.41
C LEU A 16 -5.00 -4.87 -1.56
N ALA A 17 -4.37 -4.24 -0.56
CA ALA A 17 -3.49 -4.94 0.36
C ALA A 17 -4.24 -5.98 1.21
N GLU A 18 -5.43 -5.61 1.71
CA GLU A 18 -6.32 -6.53 2.41
C GLU A 18 -6.73 -7.72 1.53
N TYR A 19 -7.13 -7.45 0.29
CA TYR A 19 -7.44 -8.49 -0.68
C TYR A 19 -6.25 -9.44 -0.89
N CYS A 20 -5.04 -8.91 -1.12
CA CYS A 20 -3.85 -9.72 -1.26
C CYS A 20 -3.55 -10.56 -0.02
N SER A 21 -3.76 -10.02 1.17
CA SER A 21 -3.60 -10.75 2.43
C SER A 21 -4.58 -11.91 2.56
N ARG A 22 -5.84 -11.67 2.25
CA ARG A 22 -6.91 -12.69 2.28
C ARG A 22 -6.67 -13.81 1.27
N GLU A 23 -6.31 -13.45 0.05
CA GLU A 23 -6.06 -14.40 -1.04
C GLU A 23 -4.65 -15.03 -0.98
N LYS A 24 -3.85 -14.71 0.04
CA LYS A 24 -2.47 -15.21 0.22
C LYS A 24 -1.54 -14.87 -0.95
N ILE A 25 -1.73 -13.70 -1.54
CA ILE A 25 -0.90 -13.16 -2.61
C ILE A 25 0.26 -12.36 -2.00
N GLU A 26 1.50 -12.69 -2.33
CA GLU A 26 2.67 -11.95 -1.85
C GLU A 26 2.68 -10.54 -2.43
N ALA A 27 2.63 -9.53 -1.55
CA ALA A 27 2.64 -8.14 -1.97
C ALA A 27 3.53 -7.26 -1.11
N TRP A 28 4.12 -6.27 -1.76
CA TRP A 28 4.77 -5.13 -1.14
C TRP A 28 3.84 -3.94 -1.19
N VAL A 29 3.74 -3.17 -0.12
CA VAL A 29 2.92 -1.96 -0.07
C VAL A 29 3.79 -0.79 0.33
N SER A 30 3.95 0.18 -0.56
CA SER A 30 4.67 1.43 -0.27
C SER A 30 3.75 2.49 0.28
N VAL A 31 4.13 3.06 1.41
CA VAL A 31 3.45 4.19 2.05
C VAL A 31 4.45 5.32 2.30
N ALA A 32 4.00 6.56 2.13
CA ALA A 32 4.87 7.72 2.26
C ALA A 32 5.12 8.16 3.71
N SER A 33 4.20 7.82 4.63
CA SER A 33 4.18 8.29 6.00
C SER A 33 4.00 7.15 7.01
N GLU A 34 4.37 7.42 8.25
CA GLU A 34 4.14 6.54 9.39
C GLU A 34 2.65 6.30 9.64
N TYR A 35 1.85 7.35 9.57
CA TYR A 35 0.40 7.25 9.68
C TYR A 35 -0.22 6.30 8.64
N GLY A 36 0.25 6.34 7.39
CA GLY A 36 -0.20 5.40 6.36
C GLY A 36 0.19 3.95 6.65
N GLU A 37 1.34 3.74 7.30
CA GLU A 37 1.78 2.43 7.76
C GLU A 37 0.90 1.90 8.90
N GLU A 38 0.63 2.73 9.91
CA GLU A 38 -0.22 2.37 11.06
C GLU A 38 -1.62 1.97 10.62
N LEU A 39 -2.28 2.80 9.79
CA LEU A 39 -3.60 2.50 9.26
C LEU A 39 -3.65 1.17 8.48
N LEU A 40 -2.63 0.89 7.68
CA LEU A 40 -2.57 -0.35 6.92
C LEU A 40 -2.39 -1.56 7.84
N GLN A 41 -1.60 -1.44 8.89
CA GLN A 41 -1.39 -2.52 9.86
C GLN A 41 -2.66 -2.81 10.65
N GLU A 42 -3.39 -1.79 11.11
CA GLU A 42 -4.67 -1.93 11.80
C GLU A 42 -5.69 -2.70 10.94
N GLU A 43 -5.89 -2.30 9.70
CA GLU A 43 -6.83 -2.97 8.79
C GLU A 43 -6.45 -4.43 8.50
N LEU A 44 -5.15 -4.71 8.33
CA LEU A 44 -4.69 -6.09 8.11
C LEU A 44 -4.83 -6.99 9.34
N MET A 45 -4.75 -6.42 10.54
CA MET A 45 -4.98 -7.15 11.79
C MET A 45 -6.47 -7.47 12.00
N GLU A 46 -7.36 -6.54 11.69
CA GLU A 46 -8.80 -6.73 11.81
C GLU A 46 -9.30 -7.79 10.83
N SER A 47 -8.82 -7.78 9.60
CA SER A 47 -9.18 -8.77 8.56
C SER A 47 -8.70 -10.19 8.88
N GLY A 48 -7.65 -10.34 9.69
CA GLY A 48 -7.14 -11.64 10.14
C GLY A 48 -8.00 -12.31 11.20
N ASN A 49 -8.92 -11.59 11.84
CA ASN A 49 -9.69 -12.06 13.00
C ASN A 49 -11.17 -12.38 12.69
N ALA A 50 -11.57 -12.50 11.44
CA ALA A 50 -12.92 -12.88 11.05
C ALA A 50 -13.18 -14.39 11.18
N GLY A 51 -12.89 -14.97 12.36
CA GLY A 51 -13.11 -16.41 12.59
C GLY A 51 -12.90 -16.87 14.03
N ASN A 52 -13.39 -16.12 15.05
CA ASN A 52 -13.84 -16.72 16.31
C ASN A 52 -14.31 -15.64 17.30
N PRO A 53 -15.57 -15.59 17.74
CA PRO A 53 -16.05 -14.61 18.69
C PRO A 53 -15.78 -14.95 20.18
N ASP A 54 -15.00 -15.97 20.49
CA ASP A 54 -14.68 -16.34 21.86
C ASP A 54 -13.16 -16.49 22.04
N LEU A 55 -12.51 -15.39 22.42
CA LEU A 55 -11.37 -15.42 23.35
C LEU A 55 -10.94 -14.00 23.72
N ASN A 56 -11.61 -13.48 24.75
CA ASN A 56 -11.10 -12.43 25.61
C ASN A 56 -9.81 -12.94 26.26
N HIS A 57 -8.63 -12.36 25.97
CA HIS A 57 -7.63 -12.10 27.01
C HIS A 57 -6.39 -11.40 26.47
N ASN A 58 -6.26 -10.16 26.89
CA ASN A 58 -5.06 -9.54 27.44
C ASN A 58 -3.78 -10.38 27.34
N THR A 59 -3.02 -10.22 26.30
CA THR A 59 -1.58 -10.44 26.30
C THR A 59 -0.91 -9.39 25.43
N LYS A 60 -0.35 -8.38 26.13
CA LYS A 60 0.75 -7.59 25.61
C LYS A 60 1.91 -8.56 25.42
N GLU A 61 1.99 -9.21 24.29
CA GLU A 61 3.22 -9.81 23.84
C GLU A 61 3.83 -8.86 22.81
N SER A 62 4.94 -8.27 23.21
CA SER A 62 5.88 -7.56 22.39
C SER A 62 6.38 -8.50 21.30
N GLY A 63 5.63 -8.61 20.22
CA GLY A 63 6.11 -9.20 18.98
C GLY A 63 7.17 -8.26 18.43
N GLN A 64 8.43 -8.61 18.59
CA GLN A 64 9.53 -8.00 17.86
C GLN A 64 9.26 -8.22 16.38
N CYS A 65 8.61 -7.23 15.74
CA CYS A 65 8.67 -7.07 14.31
C CYS A 65 10.14 -6.82 13.98
N ALA A 66 10.79 -7.78 13.32
CA ALA A 66 12.14 -7.60 12.83
C ALA A 66 12.09 -6.56 11.70
N ASP A 67 12.29 -5.29 12.07
CA ASP A 67 12.48 -4.21 11.12
C ASP A 67 13.71 -4.55 10.28
N LYS A 68 13.52 -4.84 9.02
CA LYS A 68 14.62 -5.02 8.06
C LYS A 68 14.77 -3.74 7.27
N GLU A 69 15.95 -3.15 7.32
CA GLU A 69 16.31 -2.05 6.44
C GLU A 69 16.73 -2.60 5.08
N ILE A 70 16.10 -2.12 4.03
CA ILE A 70 16.57 -2.32 2.66
C ILE A 70 17.39 -1.09 2.29
N CYS A 71 18.72 -1.28 2.24
CA CYS A 71 19.65 -0.22 1.87
C CYS A 71 19.75 -0.12 0.36
N PHE A 72 19.34 1.02 -0.18
CA PHE A 72 19.72 1.48 -1.51
C PHE A 72 20.92 2.44 -1.39
N ALA A 73 21.69 2.60 -2.43
CA ALA A 73 23.00 3.28 -2.45
C ALA A 73 23.08 4.67 -1.77
N LYS A 74 21.96 5.29 -1.39
CA LYS A 74 21.91 6.60 -0.70
C LYS A 74 20.77 6.78 0.32
N LYS A 75 19.89 5.78 0.54
CA LYS A 75 18.75 5.94 1.43
C LYS A 75 18.27 4.59 1.98
N SER A 76 18.11 4.51 3.29
CA SER A 76 17.48 3.37 3.96
C SER A 76 15.96 3.53 3.96
N LEU A 77 15.26 2.50 3.52
CA LEU A 77 13.81 2.39 3.63
C LEU A 77 13.47 1.43 4.76
N LYS A 78 12.54 1.82 5.60
CA LYS A 78 12.05 0.91 6.65
C LYS A 78 11.10 -0.10 6.03
N THR A 79 11.31 -1.35 6.37
CA THR A 79 10.46 -2.46 5.94
C THR A 79 9.87 -3.14 7.16
N VAL A 80 8.56 -3.26 7.20
CA VAL A 80 7.82 -3.94 8.26
C VAL A 80 6.99 -5.07 7.68
N GLN A 81 6.97 -6.20 8.37
CA GLN A 81 6.13 -7.34 8.01
C GLN A 81 4.74 -7.13 8.61
N ALA A 82 3.75 -6.76 7.79
CA ALA A 82 2.39 -6.50 8.25
C ALA A 82 1.53 -7.79 8.34
N SER A 83 1.80 -8.77 7.48
CA SER A 83 1.18 -10.10 7.55
C SER A 83 2.11 -11.16 6.98
N SER A 84 1.68 -12.42 6.94
CA SER A 84 2.49 -13.53 6.38
C SER A 84 2.91 -13.30 4.92
N VAL A 85 2.13 -12.52 4.17
CA VAL A 85 2.35 -12.26 2.73
C VAL A 85 2.51 -10.78 2.39
N ILE A 86 2.18 -9.86 3.32
CA ILE A 86 2.27 -8.42 3.09
C ILE A 86 3.48 -7.82 3.80
N LYS A 87 4.30 -7.13 3.04
CA LYS A 87 5.45 -6.36 3.52
C LYS A 87 5.24 -4.89 3.23
N VAL A 88 5.39 -4.04 4.21
CA VAL A 88 5.22 -2.59 4.08
C VAL A 88 6.57 -1.91 3.94
N LEU A 89 6.67 -1.03 2.96
CA LEU A 89 7.81 -0.15 2.73
C LEU A 89 7.42 1.27 3.11
N ARG A 90 8.09 1.83 4.10
CA ARG A 90 7.90 3.24 4.48
C ARG A 90 8.99 4.12 3.93
N GLY A 91 8.58 5.17 3.24
CA GLY A 91 9.46 6.20 2.71
C GLY A 91 9.17 6.54 1.26
N ARG A 92 9.89 7.54 0.78
CA ARG A 92 9.82 7.96 -0.62
C ARG A 92 11.00 7.37 -1.39
N MET A 93 10.71 6.83 -2.56
CA MET A 93 11.69 6.32 -3.50
C MET A 93 11.69 7.18 -4.77
N ASP A 94 12.87 7.37 -5.33
CA ASP A 94 13.01 7.88 -6.70
C ASP A 94 12.89 6.73 -7.72
N ARG A 95 12.78 7.07 -8.99
CA ARG A 95 12.63 6.09 -10.08
C ARG A 95 13.75 5.05 -10.12
N TYR A 96 14.99 5.43 -9.82
CA TYR A 96 16.13 4.50 -9.86
C TYR A 96 16.06 3.47 -8.75
N GLN A 97 15.65 3.91 -7.55
CA GLN A 97 15.40 3.02 -6.42
C GLN A 97 14.22 2.08 -6.72
N MET A 98 13.18 2.59 -7.39
CA MET A 98 12.05 1.77 -7.82
C MET A 98 12.47 0.72 -8.85
N GLU A 99 13.27 1.09 -9.87
CA GLU A 99 13.81 0.14 -10.86
C GLU A 99 14.64 -0.96 -10.20
N GLU A 100 15.54 -0.58 -9.30
CA GLU A 100 16.37 -1.52 -8.57
C GLU A 100 15.52 -2.47 -7.69
N PHE A 101 14.52 -1.94 -7.02
CA PHE A 101 13.60 -2.72 -6.20
C PHE A 101 12.80 -3.72 -7.05
N ILE A 102 12.25 -3.30 -8.17
CA ILE A 102 11.50 -4.15 -9.10
C ILE A 102 12.36 -5.36 -9.53
N ARG A 103 13.61 -5.10 -9.92
CA ARG A 103 14.53 -6.16 -10.36
C ARG A 103 14.94 -7.08 -9.22
N ASN A 104 15.32 -6.52 -8.08
CA ASN A 104 15.84 -7.29 -6.94
C ASN A 104 14.76 -8.14 -6.27
N GLN A 105 13.52 -7.66 -6.22
CA GLN A 105 12.42 -8.40 -5.62
C GLN A 105 11.68 -9.29 -6.62
N GLY A 106 11.93 -9.14 -7.92
CA GLY A 106 11.23 -9.88 -8.97
C GLY A 106 9.74 -9.54 -9.00
N ILE A 107 9.43 -8.24 -9.02
CA ILE A 107 8.05 -7.75 -9.09
C ILE A 107 7.48 -8.04 -10.49
N HIS A 108 6.26 -8.55 -10.56
CA HIS A 108 5.58 -8.89 -11.80
C HIS A 108 4.47 -7.89 -12.18
N LEU A 109 3.89 -7.25 -11.16
CA LEU A 109 2.83 -6.27 -11.32
C LEU A 109 3.04 -5.12 -10.34
N VAL A 110 2.97 -3.90 -10.85
CA VAL A 110 2.94 -2.68 -10.04
C VAL A 110 1.54 -2.09 -10.13
N ILE A 111 0.99 -1.70 -8.99
CA ILE A 111 -0.31 -1.04 -8.90
C ILE A 111 -0.11 0.35 -8.29
N ASP A 112 -0.39 1.38 -9.08
CA ASP A 112 -0.39 2.77 -8.62
C ASP A 112 -1.78 3.12 -8.07
N ALA A 113 -1.92 3.03 -6.75
CA ALA A 113 -3.09 3.47 -5.99
C ALA A 113 -2.79 4.74 -5.18
N THR A 114 -1.95 5.63 -5.72
CA THR A 114 -1.68 6.93 -5.13
C THR A 114 -2.81 7.91 -5.40
N HIS A 115 -2.86 8.97 -4.59
CA HIS A 115 -3.87 10.00 -4.77
C HIS A 115 -3.75 10.67 -6.17
N PRO A 116 -4.87 11.02 -6.85
CA PRO A 116 -4.85 11.63 -8.18
C PRO A 116 -3.96 12.88 -8.29
N HIS A 117 -3.76 13.61 -7.18
CA HIS A 117 -2.89 14.78 -7.15
C HIS A 117 -1.41 14.47 -6.92
N ALA A 118 -1.05 13.22 -6.66
CA ALA A 118 0.33 12.78 -6.45
C ALA A 118 1.06 12.54 -7.79
N ARG A 119 1.03 13.52 -8.70
CA ARG A 119 1.53 13.40 -10.07
C ARG A 119 3.01 13.01 -10.16
N LEU A 120 3.85 13.63 -9.34
CA LEU A 120 5.30 13.37 -9.36
C LEU A 120 5.62 11.89 -9.09
N VAL A 121 5.02 11.29 -8.07
CA VAL A 121 5.26 9.88 -7.77
C VAL A 121 4.69 8.97 -8.84
N SER A 122 3.54 9.31 -9.43
CA SER A 122 2.97 8.52 -10.54
C SER A 122 3.85 8.56 -11.79
N GLU A 123 4.47 9.68 -12.10
CA GLU A 123 5.44 9.80 -13.19
C GLU A 123 6.70 8.96 -12.94
N GLU A 124 7.23 9.00 -11.73
CA GLU A 124 8.37 8.16 -11.31
C GLU A 124 8.05 6.66 -11.41
N ILE A 125 6.85 6.25 -10.99
CA ILE A 125 6.37 4.87 -11.10
C ILE A 125 6.28 4.45 -12.58
N GLN A 126 5.69 5.30 -13.43
CA GLN A 126 5.57 5.04 -14.86
C GLN A 126 6.93 4.87 -15.54
N GLU A 127 7.88 5.74 -15.24
CA GLU A 127 9.22 5.65 -15.81
C GLU A 127 9.94 4.38 -15.35
N ALA A 128 9.88 4.05 -14.06
CA ALA A 128 10.50 2.84 -13.51
C ALA A 128 9.90 1.57 -14.12
N CYS A 129 8.58 1.50 -14.26
CA CYS A 129 7.90 0.37 -14.89
C CYS A 129 8.23 0.27 -16.39
N GLY A 130 8.26 1.40 -17.10
CA GLY A 130 8.63 1.43 -18.52
C GLY A 130 10.05 0.93 -18.78
N ARG A 131 11.01 1.26 -17.92
CA ARG A 131 12.40 0.83 -18.04
C ARG A 131 12.65 -0.62 -17.64
N THR A 132 11.86 -1.13 -16.72
CA THR A 132 11.97 -2.53 -16.25
C THR A 132 11.12 -3.49 -17.05
N GLY A 133 10.14 -2.97 -17.83
CA GLY A 133 9.18 -3.78 -18.59
C GLY A 133 8.14 -4.47 -17.73
N VAL A 134 8.01 -4.06 -16.44
CA VAL A 134 7.00 -4.60 -15.55
C VAL A 134 5.63 -4.00 -15.87
N ARG A 135 4.58 -4.81 -15.72
CA ARG A 135 3.21 -4.35 -15.93
C ARG A 135 2.81 -3.33 -14.87
N LEU A 136 2.23 -2.21 -15.30
CA LEU A 136 1.69 -1.16 -14.44
C LEU A 136 0.18 -1.06 -14.63
N GLU A 137 -0.54 -1.08 -13.52
CA GLU A 137 -1.97 -0.78 -13.46
C GLU A 137 -2.22 0.42 -12.55
N ARG A 138 -3.11 1.32 -12.95
CA ARG A 138 -3.50 2.46 -12.12
C ARG A 138 -4.88 2.23 -11.54
N CYS A 139 -4.97 2.28 -10.21
CA CYS A 139 -6.22 2.20 -9.48
C CYS A 139 -6.67 3.61 -9.08
N LEU A 140 -7.72 4.10 -9.70
CA LEU A 140 -8.35 5.37 -9.38
C LEU A 140 -9.73 5.12 -8.82
N ARG A 141 -10.12 5.94 -7.85
CA ARG A 141 -11.50 5.95 -7.37
C ARG A 141 -12.43 6.32 -8.52
N ALA A 142 -13.49 5.55 -8.73
CA ALA A 142 -14.53 5.91 -9.69
C ALA A 142 -15.16 7.25 -9.27
N GLU A 143 -14.98 8.28 -10.10
CA GLU A 143 -15.70 9.54 -9.92
C GLU A 143 -17.18 9.27 -10.14
N GLY A 144 -18.00 9.35 -9.10
CA GLY A 144 -19.46 9.29 -9.26
C GLY A 144 -20.25 8.60 -8.17
N GLU A 145 -19.69 7.82 -7.28
CA GLU A 145 -20.49 7.16 -6.24
C GLU A 145 -20.70 7.98 -4.95
N GLN A 146 -20.02 9.11 -4.79
CA GLN A 146 -20.17 9.96 -3.60
C GLN A 146 -21.34 10.94 -3.64
N ASN A 147 -22.03 11.12 -4.76
CA ASN A 147 -23.06 12.16 -4.90
C ASN A 147 -24.51 11.69 -4.78
N LYS A 148 -24.77 10.43 -4.41
CA LYS A 148 -26.17 9.98 -4.23
C LYS A 148 -26.70 10.03 -2.79
N ALA A 149 -25.91 10.50 -1.82
CA ALA A 149 -26.35 10.51 -0.42
C ALA A 149 -26.07 11.81 0.34
N ARG A 150 -25.89 12.92 -0.35
CA ARG A 150 -25.86 14.23 0.32
C ARG A 150 -26.78 15.18 -0.46
N ASP A 151 -27.94 15.44 0.13
CA ASP A 151 -28.76 16.60 -0.23
C ASP A 151 -27.91 17.85 -0.03
N TRP A 152 -27.46 18.42 -1.12
CA TRP A 152 -26.87 19.74 -1.12
C TRP A 152 -28.01 20.75 -0.99
N VAL A 153 -28.08 21.41 0.14
CA VAL A 153 -28.91 22.58 0.28
C VAL A 153 -28.15 23.72 -0.41
N GLU A 154 -28.66 24.13 -1.57
CA GLU A 154 -28.20 25.31 -2.27
C GLU A 154 -28.57 26.52 -1.41
N VAL A 155 -27.56 27.18 -0.84
CA VAL A 155 -27.79 28.43 -0.08
C VAL A 155 -27.60 29.56 -1.05
N ASP A 156 -28.70 30.19 -1.46
CA ASP A 156 -28.65 31.40 -2.24
C ASP A 156 -27.94 32.49 -1.42
N SER A 157 -26.80 32.94 -1.92
CA SER A 157 -26.09 34.09 -1.42
C SER A 157 -26.84 35.36 -1.83
N ILE A 158 -27.27 36.14 -0.86
CA ILE A 158 -27.78 37.51 -1.06
C ILE A 158 -26.60 38.44 -1.32
#